data_10eeba5b47263ce8f1962f3e33b45e05
#
_entry.id   10eeba5b47263ce8f1962f3e33b45e05
#
_cell.length_a   1.000
_cell.length_b   1.000
_cell.length_c   1.000
_cell.angle_alpha   90.00
_cell.angle_beta   90.00
_cell.angle_gamma   90.00
#
_symmetry.space_group_name_H-M   'P 1'
#
loop_
_entity.id
_entity.type
_entity.pdbx_description
1 polymer ?
#
loop_
_entity_poly.entity_id
_entity_poly.type
_entity_poly.pdbx_seq_one_letter_code
_entity_poly.pdbx_strand_id
1 'polypeptide(L)'
;MNELLTRRQVVAGLGVLGLGLLAGCDSSGKLTYKYGKDLSDEILGRKFKLKDTQGNVTLLGSFSGLMPMIFFGFTQCPAVCPTALARAARAKKLMGPDGDKLQVVFITLDPERDTPQVLDAYVKAFDPSFVALYGTLEETARTAKEFKVFYEKIPAGDSYTLSHTATSFVYDSRGRLRLGLSPSLTAQQCAEDLLTVMSVC
;
A
#
# COMPACT_ATOMS: atom_id res chain seq x y z
N MET A 1 -44.65 -70.42 4.63
CA MET A 1 -45.58 -69.47 3.99
C MET A 1 -44.81 -68.18 3.82
N ASN A 2 -44.52 -67.92 2.58
CA ASN A 2 -43.64 -66.85 2.10
C ASN A 2 -44.30 -65.48 2.19
N GLU A 3 -43.61 -64.45 2.63
CA GLU A 3 -43.86 -63.12 2.12
C GLU A 3 -42.55 -62.40 1.79
N LEU A 4 -42.45 -62.06 0.53
CA LEU A 4 -41.42 -61.33 -0.15
C LEU A 4 -41.43 -59.86 0.27
N LEU A 5 -40.45 -59.41 1.01
CA LEU A 5 -40.23 -57.98 1.25
C LEU A 5 -39.58 -57.39 0.01
N THR A 6 -40.33 -56.55 -0.66
CA THR A 6 -40.02 -55.84 -1.90
C THR A 6 -38.87 -54.83 -1.73
N ARG A 7 -37.88 -54.91 -2.64
CA ARG A 7 -36.66 -54.12 -2.77
C ARG A 7 -36.87 -52.60 -3.10
N ARG A 8 -37.94 -51.96 -2.69
CA ARG A 8 -38.32 -50.60 -3.16
C ARG A 8 -38.34 -49.51 -2.12
N GLN A 9 -37.87 -49.72 -0.89
CA GLN A 9 -37.93 -48.72 0.17
C GLN A 9 -36.58 -48.31 0.81
N VAL A 10 -35.44 -48.57 0.20
CA VAL A 10 -34.11 -48.23 0.76
C VAL A 10 -33.39 -47.09 -0.02
N VAL A 11 -34.06 -46.36 -0.89
CA VAL A 11 -33.42 -45.27 -1.69
C VAL A 11 -33.95 -43.86 -1.37
N ALA A 12 -34.56 -43.65 -0.20
CA ALA A 12 -35.08 -42.34 0.19
C ALA A 12 -34.47 -41.85 1.51
N GLY A 13 -33.16 -41.87 1.67
CA GLY A 13 -32.56 -41.46 2.96
C GLY A 13 -31.12 -40.87 2.89
N LEU A 14 -30.58 -40.61 1.72
CA LEU A 14 -29.20 -40.09 1.60
C LEU A 14 -29.08 -38.94 0.60
N GLY A 15 -29.84 -37.89 0.81
CA GLY A 15 -29.89 -36.74 -0.10
C GLY A 15 -29.95 -35.36 0.54
N VAL A 16 -29.61 -35.20 1.82
CA VAL A 16 -29.65 -33.86 2.48
C VAL A 16 -28.47 -33.70 3.43
N LEU A 17 -27.24 -33.84 2.92
CA LEU A 17 -26.02 -33.41 3.69
C LEU A 17 -24.95 -33.02 2.69
N GLY A 18 -25.10 -31.88 2.03
CA GLY A 18 -24.13 -31.41 1.06
C GLY A 18 -24.30 -29.97 0.60
N LEU A 19 -25.13 -29.18 1.29
CA LEU A 19 -25.27 -27.72 1.00
C LEU A 19 -24.89 -26.91 2.24
N GLY A 20 -23.66 -26.99 2.64
CA GLY A 20 -23.15 -26.18 3.73
C GLY A 20 -21.72 -25.76 3.44
N LEU A 21 -21.50 -24.44 3.36
CA LEU A 21 -20.19 -23.78 3.42
C LEU A 21 -19.46 -23.54 2.08
N LEU A 22 -20.15 -22.96 1.10
CA LEU A 22 -19.51 -21.93 0.27
C LEU A 22 -19.87 -20.56 0.91
N ALA A 23 -19.45 -20.33 2.14
CA ALA A 23 -19.24 -18.98 2.61
C ALA A 23 -18.04 -18.42 1.84
N GLY A 24 -18.28 -18.02 0.60
CA GLY A 24 -17.35 -17.23 -0.16
C GLY A 24 -17.09 -15.97 0.68
N CYS A 25 -15.83 -15.77 1.07
CA CYS A 25 -15.41 -14.49 1.60
C CYS A 25 -15.68 -13.45 0.52
N ASP A 26 -16.84 -12.83 0.55
CA ASP A 26 -17.14 -11.61 -0.19
C ASP A 26 -16.30 -10.49 0.44
N SER A 27 -15.09 -10.35 -0.05
CA SER A 27 -14.14 -9.32 0.37
C SER A 27 -14.42 -7.96 -0.26
N SER A 28 -15.66 -7.71 -0.70
CA SER A 28 -16.17 -6.41 -1.12
C SER A 28 -16.59 -5.55 0.08
N GLY A 29 -16.40 -6.02 1.31
CA GLY A 29 -16.73 -5.27 2.52
C GLY A 29 -16.08 -3.90 2.54
N LYS A 30 -16.90 -2.86 2.59
CA LYS A 30 -16.45 -1.49 2.76
C LYS A 30 -15.75 -1.38 4.12
N LEU A 31 -14.45 -1.13 4.10
CA LEU A 31 -13.68 -0.92 5.32
C LEU A 31 -14.04 0.43 5.94
N THR A 32 -14.08 0.50 7.26
CA THR A 32 -14.27 1.76 7.98
C THR A 32 -12.97 2.12 8.68
N TYR A 33 -12.37 3.23 8.27
CA TYR A 33 -11.17 3.77 8.87
C TYR A 33 -11.51 4.81 9.93
N LYS A 34 -10.71 4.88 11.00
CA LYS A 34 -10.93 5.84 12.08
C LYS A 34 -10.36 7.22 11.76
N TYR A 35 -9.25 7.28 11.06
CA TYR A 35 -8.42 8.47 10.94
C TYR A 35 -8.10 8.85 9.50
N GLY A 36 -7.79 7.88 8.67
CA GLY A 36 -7.45 8.10 7.28
C GLY A 36 -8.66 8.19 6.37
N LYS A 37 -8.43 8.64 5.15
CA LYS A 37 -9.46 8.77 4.12
C LYS A 37 -9.64 7.45 3.37
N ASP A 38 -10.86 6.94 3.29
CA ASP A 38 -11.19 5.82 2.41
C ASP A 38 -10.98 6.22 0.94
N LEU A 39 -10.16 5.47 0.23
CA LEU A 39 -9.84 5.64 -1.20
C LEU A 39 -10.21 4.40 -2.01
N SER A 40 -11.03 3.49 -1.47
CA SER A 40 -11.36 2.20 -2.11
C SER A 40 -12.07 2.35 -3.46
N ASP A 41 -12.75 3.46 -3.68
CA ASP A 41 -13.44 3.78 -4.94
C ASP A 41 -12.52 4.49 -5.96
N GLU A 42 -11.29 4.85 -5.57
CA GLU A 42 -10.33 5.53 -6.44
C GLU A 42 -9.43 4.53 -7.18
N ILE A 43 -9.09 4.87 -8.42
CA ILE A 43 -8.15 4.09 -9.23
C ILE A 43 -6.92 4.96 -9.48
N LEU A 44 -5.94 4.89 -8.57
CA LEU A 44 -4.68 5.62 -8.66
C LEU A 44 -3.50 4.64 -8.73
N GLY A 45 -2.39 5.05 -9.34
CA GLY A 45 -1.09 4.39 -9.27
C GLY A 45 -1.04 2.97 -9.86
N ARG A 46 -1.96 2.56 -10.72
CA ARG A 46 -1.97 1.20 -11.28
C ARG A 46 -0.94 0.95 -12.38
N LYS A 47 -0.49 2.01 -13.04
CA LYS A 47 0.32 1.91 -14.26
C LYS A 47 1.73 2.50 -14.11
N PHE A 48 2.12 2.93 -12.92
CA PHE A 48 3.47 3.46 -12.76
C PHE A 48 4.51 2.39 -13.09
N LYS A 49 5.60 2.84 -13.67
CA LYS A 49 6.78 2.04 -13.98
C LYS A 49 8.00 2.89 -13.67
N LEU A 50 8.68 2.54 -12.60
CA LEU A 50 9.87 3.23 -12.10
C LEU A 50 11.00 2.22 -11.86
N LYS A 51 12.16 2.68 -11.41
CA LYS A 51 13.27 1.82 -11.02
C LYS A 51 13.50 1.89 -9.51
N ASP A 52 13.87 0.75 -8.92
CA ASP A 52 14.41 0.73 -7.57
C ASP A 52 15.88 1.22 -7.55
N THR A 53 16.46 1.35 -6.37
CA THR A 53 17.84 1.85 -6.21
C THR A 53 18.90 0.90 -6.77
N GLN A 54 18.56 -0.33 -7.12
CA GLN A 54 19.41 -1.30 -7.81
C GLN A 54 19.22 -1.25 -9.34
N GLY A 55 18.30 -0.43 -9.85
CA GLY A 55 18.00 -0.28 -11.26
C GLY A 55 16.96 -1.26 -11.81
N ASN A 56 16.35 -2.09 -10.97
CA ASN A 56 15.30 -3.02 -11.40
C ASN A 56 13.99 -2.29 -11.65
N VAL A 57 13.29 -2.69 -12.70
CA VAL A 57 11.96 -2.15 -13.01
C VAL A 57 10.96 -2.59 -11.94
N THR A 58 10.28 -1.62 -11.37
CA THR A 58 9.31 -1.81 -10.29
C THR A 58 7.95 -1.25 -10.68
N LEU A 59 6.91 -2.03 -10.45
CA LEU A 59 5.50 -1.76 -10.70
C LEU A 59 4.73 -1.95 -9.39
N LEU A 60 3.47 -1.55 -9.34
CA LEU A 60 2.61 -1.88 -8.19
C LEU A 60 2.55 -3.40 -7.94
N GLY A 61 2.46 -4.20 -9.00
CA GLY A 61 2.45 -5.67 -8.92
C GLY A 61 3.73 -6.31 -8.37
N SER A 62 4.85 -5.59 -8.34
CA SER A 62 6.10 -6.05 -7.71
C SER A 62 5.96 -6.25 -6.19
N PHE A 63 4.93 -5.66 -5.58
CA PHE A 63 4.62 -5.76 -4.16
C PHE A 63 3.46 -6.74 -3.86
N SER A 64 3.12 -7.64 -4.78
CA SER A 64 2.05 -8.62 -4.58
C SER A 64 2.27 -9.45 -3.31
N GLY A 65 1.23 -9.62 -2.50
CA GLY A 65 1.30 -10.30 -1.20
C GLY A 65 1.77 -9.41 -0.04
N LEU A 66 2.22 -8.18 -0.33
CA LEU A 66 2.56 -7.16 0.65
C LEU A 66 1.49 -6.05 0.64
N MET A 67 1.56 -5.17 1.61
CA MET A 67 0.74 -3.98 1.73
C MET A 67 1.60 -2.74 1.43
N PRO A 68 1.68 -2.29 0.15
CA PRO A 68 2.50 -1.14 -0.18
C PRO A 68 1.87 0.16 0.35
N MET A 69 2.69 0.94 1.05
CA MET A 69 2.40 2.31 1.48
C MET A 69 3.30 3.25 0.69
N ILE A 70 2.73 3.92 -0.31
CA ILE A 70 3.45 4.78 -1.25
C ILE A 70 3.41 6.23 -0.76
N PHE A 71 4.58 6.85 -0.65
CA PHE A 71 4.75 8.24 -0.27
C PHE A 71 5.66 8.95 -1.28
N PHE A 72 5.22 10.11 -1.75
CA PHE A 72 5.99 10.97 -2.64
C PHE A 72 6.76 12.03 -1.83
N GLY A 73 8.01 12.26 -2.21
CA GLY A 73 8.83 13.23 -1.50
C GLY A 73 10.19 13.45 -2.20
N PHE A 74 11.14 14.03 -1.48
CA PHE A 74 12.51 14.26 -1.93
C PHE A 74 13.46 14.27 -0.73
N THR A 75 14.74 13.91 -0.94
CA THR A 75 15.68 13.69 0.17
C THR A 75 16.07 14.99 0.88
N GLN A 76 16.05 16.12 0.17
CA GLN A 76 16.39 17.44 0.72
C GLN A 76 15.19 18.17 1.39
N CYS A 77 14.08 17.46 1.61
CA CYS A 77 12.93 18.01 2.34
C CYS A 77 13.30 18.20 3.82
N PRO A 78 13.17 19.45 4.36
CA PRO A 78 13.70 19.73 5.70
C PRO A 78 12.85 19.16 6.85
N ALA A 79 11.58 18.81 6.62
CA ALA A 79 10.68 18.44 7.72
C ALA A 79 9.69 17.33 7.38
N VAL A 80 8.86 17.49 6.34
CA VAL A 80 7.70 16.62 6.10
C VAL A 80 8.09 15.20 5.73
N CYS A 81 9.08 15.02 4.81
CA CYS A 81 9.49 13.71 4.35
C CYS A 81 10.16 12.87 5.46
N PRO A 82 11.17 13.38 6.21
CA PRO A 82 11.75 12.60 7.29
C PRO A 82 10.73 12.27 8.40
N THR A 83 9.82 13.21 8.71
CA THR A 83 8.75 12.95 9.68
C THR A 83 7.79 11.85 9.20
N ALA A 84 7.43 11.84 7.91
CA ALA A 84 6.55 10.83 7.33
C ALA A 84 7.20 9.42 7.36
N LEU A 85 8.47 9.30 6.99
CA LEU A 85 9.19 8.02 7.02
C LEU A 85 9.43 7.52 8.44
N ALA A 86 9.82 8.39 9.38
CA ALA A 86 9.96 8.03 10.80
C ALA A 86 8.62 7.56 11.39
N ARG A 87 7.52 8.24 11.05
CA ARG A 87 6.16 7.84 11.44
C ARG A 87 5.78 6.47 10.86
N ALA A 88 6.09 6.21 9.58
CA ALA A 88 5.84 4.93 8.94
C ALA A 88 6.63 3.79 9.62
N ALA A 89 7.92 4.00 9.93
CA ALA A 89 8.75 3.04 10.65
C ALA A 89 8.19 2.74 12.05
N ARG A 90 7.71 3.77 12.77
CA ARG A 90 7.08 3.59 14.06
C ARG A 90 5.73 2.87 13.95
N ALA A 91 4.90 3.21 12.97
CA ALA A 91 3.62 2.53 12.73
C ALA A 91 3.83 1.04 12.42
N LYS A 92 4.81 0.71 11.56
CA LYS A 92 5.23 -0.67 11.28
C LYS A 92 5.57 -1.44 12.55
N LYS A 93 6.34 -0.85 13.47
CA LYS A 93 6.66 -1.48 14.77
C LYS A 93 5.42 -1.68 15.64
N LEU A 94 4.49 -0.72 15.65
CA LEU A 94 3.25 -0.80 16.43
C LEU A 94 2.27 -1.86 15.90
N MET A 95 2.37 -2.23 14.63
CA MET A 95 1.60 -3.34 14.04
C MET A 95 2.09 -4.73 14.49
N GLY A 96 3.22 -4.81 15.19
CA GLY A 96 3.81 -6.08 15.61
C GLY A 96 4.16 -6.99 14.43
N PRO A 97 3.85 -8.30 14.46
CA PRO A 97 4.17 -9.24 13.38
C PRO A 97 3.56 -8.85 12.02
N ASP A 98 2.38 -8.22 12.02
CA ASP A 98 1.72 -7.77 10.78
C ASP A 98 2.51 -6.65 10.08
N GLY A 99 3.35 -5.93 10.81
CA GLY A 99 4.23 -4.91 10.25
C GLY A 99 5.18 -5.43 9.17
N ASP A 100 5.54 -6.71 9.19
CA ASP A 100 6.40 -7.32 8.17
C ASP A 100 5.73 -7.37 6.78
N LYS A 101 4.41 -7.28 6.74
CA LYS A 101 3.64 -7.15 5.49
C LYS A 101 3.59 -5.72 4.95
N LEU A 102 3.86 -4.71 5.78
CA LEU A 102 3.88 -3.31 5.35
C LEU A 102 5.17 -3.02 4.58
N GLN A 103 5.02 -2.73 3.29
CA GLN A 103 6.12 -2.27 2.44
C GLN A 103 6.03 -0.77 2.22
N VAL A 104 6.88 0.00 2.86
CA VAL A 104 6.97 1.44 2.62
C VAL A 104 7.78 1.69 1.35
N VAL A 105 7.19 2.47 0.44
CA VAL A 105 7.75 2.80 -0.87
C VAL A 105 7.83 4.33 -0.98
N PHE A 106 9.03 4.85 -1.06
CA PHE A 106 9.31 6.26 -1.28
C PHE A 106 9.53 6.53 -2.76
N ILE A 107 8.72 7.39 -3.39
CA ILE A 107 8.91 7.80 -4.79
C ILE A 107 9.45 9.22 -4.81
N THR A 108 10.66 9.40 -5.38
CA THR A 108 11.21 10.75 -5.46
C THR A 108 10.50 11.61 -6.48
N LEU A 109 10.29 12.89 -6.09
CA LEU A 109 9.83 13.97 -6.97
C LEU A 109 10.99 14.82 -7.51
N ASP A 110 12.23 14.49 -7.12
CA ASP A 110 13.43 15.24 -7.47
C ASP A 110 14.56 14.35 -8.01
N PRO A 111 14.34 13.67 -9.13
CA PRO A 111 15.33 12.74 -9.69
C PRO A 111 16.62 13.43 -10.16
N GLU A 112 16.65 14.77 -10.21
CA GLU A 112 17.85 15.52 -10.57
C GLU A 112 18.87 15.57 -9.42
N ARG A 113 18.41 15.59 -8.16
CA ARG A 113 19.27 15.62 -6.96
C ARG A 113 19.30 14.28 -6.22
N ASP A 114 18.24 13.53 -6.30
CA ASP A 114 18.06 12.25 -5.58
C ASP A 114 18.62 11.09 -6.42
N THR A 115 19.94 10.88 -6.36
CA THR A 115 20.57 9.71 -7.02
C THR A 115 20.13 8.40 -6.36
N PRO A 116 20.22 7.24 -7.04
CA PRO A 116 19.90 5.94 -6.44
C PRO A 116 20.62 5.67 -5.12
N GLN A 117 21.89 6.07 -5.01
CA GLN A 117 22.71 5.90 -3.82
C GLN A 117 22.22 6.77 -2.65
N VAL A 118 21.86 8.03 -2.94
CA VAL A 118 21.29 8.95 -1.95
C VAL A 118 19.92 8.43 -1.46
N LEU A 119 19.08 7.98 -2.37
CA LEU A 119 17.77 7.42 -2.05
C LEU A 119 17.85 6.17 -1.16
N ASP A 120 18.74 5.24 -1.52
CA ASP A 120 18.94 4.00 -0.75
C ASP A 120 19.37 4.30 0.69
N ALA A 121 20.39 5.14 0.84
CA ALA A 121 20.87 5.55 2.15
C ALA A 121 19.80 6.28 2.95
N TYR A 122 19.03 7.15 2.29
CA TYR A 122 17.98 7.95 2.93
C TYR A 122 16.86 7.09 3.50
N VAL A 123 16.26 6.19 2.70
CA VAL A 123 15.13 5.40 3.19
C VAL A 123 15.54 4.36 4.21
N LYS A 124 16.72 3.74 4.05
CA LYS A 124 17.26 2.74 4.98
C LYS A 124 17.67 3.31 6.34
N ALA A 125 17.91 4.61 6.42
CA ALA A 125 18.12 5.28 7.71
C ALA A 125 16.88 5.23 8.63
N PHE A 126 15.67 5.03 8.08
CA PHE A 126 14.44 4.90 8.86
C PHE A 126 14.08 3.44 9.13
N ASP A 127 14.18 2.58 8.13
CA ASP A 127 13.96 1.14 8.25
C ASP A 127 14.65 0.40 7.09
N PRO A 128 15.40 -0.68 7.35
CA PRO A 128 16.15 -1.40 6.29
C PRO A 128 15.26 -2.05 5.24
N SER A 129 13.95 -2.25 5.52
CA SER A 129 13.00 -2.80 4.56
C SER A 129 12.37 -1.76 3.63
N PHE A 130 12.60 -0.46 3.86
CA PHE A 130 12.02 0.58 3.02
C PHE A 130 12.68 0.59 1.65
N VAL A 131 11.88 0.86 0.62
CA VAL A 131 12.30 0.89 -0.77
C VAL A 131 12.11 2.31 -1.32
N ALA A 132 13.07 2.79 -2.08
CA ALA A 132 12.91 4.02 -2.85
C ALA A 132 12.85 3.73 -4.35
N LEU A 133 12.02 4.50 -5.05
CA LEU A 133 11.86 4.42 -6.49
C LEU A 133 12.17 5.77 -7.13
N TYR A 134 12.76 5.71 -8.31
CA TYR A 134 13.08 6.87 -9.13
C TYR A 134 12.80 6.60 -10.62
N GLY A 135 12.73 7.66 -11.39
CA GLY A 135 12.61 7.61 -12.84
C GLY A 135 13.21 8.86 -13.46
N THR A 136 13.04 9.04 -14.76
CA THR A 136 13.33 10.30 -15.43
C THR A 136 12.34 11.40 -14.97
N LEU A 137 12.61 12.67 -15.27
CA LEU A 137 11.68 13.77 -15.00
C LEU A 137 10.30 13.49 -15.60
N GLU A 138 10.26 12.96 -16.83
CA GLU A 138 8.99 12.62 -17.51
C GLU A 138 8.26 11.47 -16.80
N GLU A 139 8.98 10.41 -16.42
CA GLU A 139 8.40 9.27 -15.69
C GLU A 139 7.89 9.69 -14.31
N THR A 140 8.62 10.56 -13.62
CA THR A 140 8.22 11.15 -12.34
C THR A 140 6.94 11.97 -12.49
N ALA A 141 6.89 12.89 -13.48
CA ALA A 141 5.72 13.73 -13.73
C ALA A 141 4.48 12.90 -14.10
N ARG A 142 4.64 11.88 -14.95
CA ARG A 142 3.57 10.96 -15.33
C ARG A 142 3.06 10.18 -14.12
N THR A 143 3.97 9.68 -13.28
CA THR A 143 3.62 8.93 -12.06
C THR A 143 2.90 9.83 -11.05
N ALA A 144 3.40 11.03 -10.79
CA ALA A 144 2.74 11.98 -9.90
C ALA A 144 1.32 12.31 -10.38
N LYS A 145 1.13 12.54 -11.69
CA LYS A 145 -0.19 12.77 -12.29
C LYS A 145 -1.14 11.59 -12.10
N GLU A 146 -0.65 10.36 -12.24
CA GLU A 146 -1.45 9.14 -12.05
C GLU A 146 -1.96 8.98 -10.61
N PHE A 147 -1.16 9.44 -9.63
CA PHE A 147 -1.55 9.49 -8.23
C PHE A 147 -2.32 10.76 -7.83
N LYS A 148 -2.57 11.69 -8.75
CA LYS A 148 -3.12 13.02 -8.48
C LYS A 148 -2.26 13.79 -7.46
N VAL A 149 -0.95 13.57 -7.47
CA VAL A 149 0.03 14.27 -6.64
C VAL A 149 0.45 15.54 -7.36
N PHE A 150 0.17 16.67 -6.72
CA PHE A 150 0.70 17.97 -7.13
C PHE A 150 2.12 18.13 -6.59
N TYR A 151 3.01 18.73 -7.37
CA TYR A 151 4.32 19.19 -6.90
C TYR A 151 4.83 20.33 -7.78
N GLU A 152 5.61 21.24 -7.19
CA GLU A 152 6.25 22.35 -7.87
C GLU A 152 7.56 22.74 -7.22
N LYS A 153 8.49 23.28 -8.02
CA LYS A 153 9.77 23.84 -7.52
C LYS A 153 9.54 25.25 -7.01
N ILE A 154 9.95 25.49 -5.76
CA ILE A 154 9.92 26.78 -5.09
C ILE A 154 11.38 27.27 -4.94
N PRO A 155 11.76 28.43 -5.48
CA PRO A 155 13.10 28.99 -5.30
C PRO A 155 13.46 29.14 -3.82
N ALA A 156 14.70 28.77 -3.45
CA ALA A 156 15.19 28.86 -2.08
C ALA A 156 16.70 29.23 -2.09
N GLY A 157 17.01 30.52 -2.05
CA GLY A 157 18.39 31.03 -2.23
C GLY A 157 18.94 30.65 -3.59
N ASP A 158 20.15 30.07 -3.64
CA ASP A 158 20.81 29.59 -4.85
C ASP A 158 20.32 28.20 -5.31
N SER A 159 19.26 27.68 -4.68
CA SER A 159 18.71 26.35 -4.95
C SER A 159 17.19 26.40 -5.01
N TYR A 160 16.51 25.28 -4.78
CA TYR A 160 15.06 25.19 -4.70
C TYR A 160 14.63 24.15 -3.66
N THR A 161 13.41 24.29 -3.19
CA THR A 161 12.65 23.24 -2.49
C THR A 161 11.46 22.80 -3.32
N LEU A 162 10.74 21.75 -2.89
CA LEU A 162 9.50 21.33 -3.54
C LEU A 162 8.31 21.50 -2.57
N SER A 163 7.25 22.11 -3.07
CA SER A 163 5.92 21.98 -2.50
C SER A 163 5.24 20.78 -3.11
N HIS A 164 4.66 19.87 -2.32
CA HIS A 164 4.01 18.68 -2.85
C HIS A 164 2.89 18.15 -1.97
N THR A 165 2.01 17.33 -2.55
CA THR A 165 1.02 16.55 -1.82
C THR A 165 1.71 15.54 -0.90
N ALA A 166 1.41 15.57 0.40
CA ALA A 166 2.07 14.76 1.43
C ALA A 166 1.22 13.57 1.93
N THR A 167 0.20 13.18 1.18
CA THR A 167 -0.62 11.99 1.49
C THR A 167 0.16 10.71 1.20
N SER A 168 0.10 9.73 2.11
CA SER A 168 0.55 8.38 1.84
C SER A 168 -0.60 7.51 1.35
N PHE A 169 -0.38 6.75 0.27
CA PHE A 169 -1.37 5.90 -0.39
C PHE A 169 -1.13 4.44 0.01
N VAL A 170 -2.13 3.78 0.60
CA VAL A 170 -2.01 2.41 1.08
C VAL A 170 -2.85 1.48 0.21
N TYR A 171 -2.22 0.42 -0.27
CA TYR A 171 -2.84 -0.64 -1.05
C TYR A 171 -2.91 -1.92 -0.22
N ASP A 172 -3.93 -2.75 -0.46
CA ASP A 172 -3.96 -4.10 0.08
C ASP A 172 -3.02 -5.06 -0.68
N SER A 173 -2.87 -6.29 -0.18
CA SER A 173 -2.00 -7.31 -0.78
C SER A 173 -2.36 -7.73 -2.21
N ARG A 174 -3.55 -7.34 -2.68
CA ARG A 174 -4.05 -7.55 -4.04
C ARG A 174 -3.85 -6.34 -4.95
N GLY A 175 -3.18 -5.29 -4.45
CA GLY A 175 -2.94 -4.05 -5.19
C GLY A 175 -4.17 -3.17 -5.36
N ARG A 176 -5.20 -3.28 -4.51
CA ARG A 176 -6.34 -2.38 -4.49
C ARG A 176 -6.05 -1.22 -3.55
N LEU A 177 -6.22 0.00 -4.04
CA LEU A 177 -6.09 1.19 -3.18
C LEU A 177 -7.17 1.17 -2.11
N ARG A 178 -6.78 1.44 -0.87
CA ARG A 178 -7.67 1.36 0.28
C ARG A 178 -7.72 2.65 1.07
N LEU A 179 -6.57 3.24 1.35
CA LEU A 179 -6.46 4.26 2.39
C LEU A 179 -5.51 5.37 1.99
N GLY A 180 -5.88 6.60 2.29
CA GLY A 180 -5.03 7.80 2.25
C GLY A 180 -4.72 8.27 3.67
N LEU A 181 -3.43 8.28 4.05
CA LEU A 181 -2.98 8.75 5.35
C LEU A 181 -2.49 10.20 5.25
N SER A 182 -3.11 11.08 6.05
CA SER A 182 -2.70 12.48 6.18
C SER A 182 -1.34 12.61 6.89
N PRO A 183 -0.52 13.61 6.54
CA PRO A 183 0.72 13.90 7.27
C PRO A 183 0.51 14.31 8.74
N SER A 184 -0.70 14.74 9.12
CA SER A 184 -1.05 15.13 10.48
C SER A 184 -1.30 13.96 11.45
N LEU A 185 -1.46 12.73 10.94
CA LEU A 185 -1.73 11.56 11.76
C LEU A 185 -0.51 11.14 12.57
N THR A 186 -0.75 10.63 13.79
CA THR A 186 0.28 10.00 14.61
C THR A 186 0.61 8.59 14.11
N ALA A 187 1.73 8.02 14.53
CA ALA A 187 2.10 6.64 14.21
C ALA A 187 1.08 5.62 14.73
N GLN A 188 0.51 5.86 15.92
CA GLN A 188 -0.53 5.02 16.50
C GLN A 188 -1.79 5.02 15.64
N GLN A 189 -2.26 6.19 15.22
CA GLN A 189 -3.43 6.33 14.34
C GLN A 189 -3.21 5.65 12.97
N CYS A 190 -2.00 5.81 12.41
CA CYS A 190 -1.64 5.11 11.19
C CYS A 190 -1.66 3.60 11.38
N ALA A 191 -1.07 3.06 12.47
CA ALA A 191 -1.03 1.62 12.73
C ALA A 191 -2.44 1.01 12.88
N GLU A 192 -3.35 1.68 13.58
CA GLU A 192 -4.73 1.22 13.74
C GLU A 192 -5.47 1.08 12.40
N ASP A 193 -5.36 2.08 11.52
CA ASP A 193 -5.98 2.02 10.20
C ASP A 193 -5.25 1.05 9.25
N LEU A 194 -3.93 0.91 9.35
CA LEU A 194 -3.17 -0.08 8.59
C LEU A 194 -3.56 -1.51 8.97
N LEU A 195 -3.78 -1.81 10.25
CA LEU A 195 -4.30 -3.10 10.71
C LEU A 195 -5.71 -3.38 10.16
N THR A 196 -6.54 -2.33 10.00
CA THR A 196 -7.84 -2.46 9.33
C THR A 196 -7.67 -2.87 7.86
N VAL A 197 -6.70 -2.32 7.12
CA VAL A 197 -6.38 -2.77 5.75
C VAL A 197 -5.89 -4.22 5.75
N MET A 198 -5.06 -4.60 6.74
CA MET A 198 -4.54 -5.98 6.87
C MET A 198 -5.64 -7.02 7.03
N SER A 199 -6.77 -6.69 7.66
CA SER A 199 -7.87 -7.64 7.88
C SER A 199 -8.51 -8.18 6.60
N VAL A 200 -8.22 -7.59 5.42
CA VAL A 200 -8.71 -8.01 4.09
C VAL A 200 -7.59 -8.41 3.12
N CYS A 201 -6.37 -8.52 3.64
CA CYS A 201 -5.19 -8.95 2.88
C CYS A 201 -5.07 -10.47 2.78
#